data_ac07aa6a10dcb9bb35710ebd377dd1a2
#
_entry.id   ac07aa6a10dcb9bb35710ebd377dd1a2
#
_cell.length_a   1.000
_cell.length_b   1.000
_cell.length_c   1.000
_cell.angle_alpha   90.00
_cell.angle_beta   90.00
_cell.angle_gamma   90.00
#
_symmetry.space_group_name_H-M   'P 1'
#
loop_
_entity.id
_entity.type
_entity.pdbx_description
1 polymer ?
#
loop_
_entity_poly.entity_id
_entity_poly.type
_entity_poly.pdbx_seq_one_letter_code
_entity_poly.pdbx_strand_id
1 'polypeptide(L)'
;VIHAASGYDMAHLAYQPGRNRPDYCGIYHADVVTGTYAFGAIASALYQRTATGLGQHIDVSMLETMLSLTLTELQTSQFKVKPPPRPMFGPTETGNGYVMITVASEKTFQALMGVIGCPAWISDPRFSTYAARRENWAELMDGVEAWSRQLTTDACLAALGAAGVPSAAYRTVAEAMADPQLAHRQAFSSVQDEGGSFQVLNVPFRMSGADTAPARGMAVLGEHTDALREEIGLARDAPVSPGKTAATH
;
A
#
# COMPACT_ATOMS: atom_id res chain seq x y z
N VAL A 1 14.13 5.76 -10.12
CA VAL A 1 14.10 6.07 -11.58
C VAL A 1 12.69 5.87 -12.14
N ILE A 2 12.08 4.69 -11.99
CA ILE A 2 10.77 4.35 -12.59
C ILE A 2 9.64 5.26 -12.07
N HIS A 3 9.56 5.54 -10.78
CA HIS A 3 8.56 6.46 -10.21
C HIS A 3 8.59 7.84 -10.91
N ALA A 4 9.78 8.40 -11.06
CA ALA A 4 9.95 9.69 -11.74
C ALA A 4 9.59 9.62 -13.24
N ALA A 5 10.01 8.54 -13.93
CA ALA A 5 9.77 8.36 -15.36
C ALA A 5 8.31 8.13 -15.72
N SER A 6 7.52 7.48 -14.83
CA SER A 6 6.10 7.20 -15.03
C SER A 6 5.17 8.40 -14.78
N GLY A 7 5.69 9.52 -14.28
CA GLY A 7 4.89 10.65 -13.85
C GLY A 7 4.24 10.48 -12.46
N TYR A 8 4.46 9.36 -11.77
CA TYR A 8 3.88 9.07 -10.46
C TYR A 8 4.24 10.13 -9.42
N ASP A 9 5.53 10.49 -9.30
CA ASP A 9 5.98 11.47 -8.31
C ASP A 9 5.40 12.87 -8.58
N MET A 10 5.23 13.25 -9.84
CA MET A 10 4.59 14.51 -10.22
C MET A 10 3.08 14.50 -9.97
N ALA A 11 2.42 13.38 -10.23
CA ALA A 11 1.01 13.20 -9.90
C ALA A 11 0.79 13.26 -8.37
N HIS A 12 1.67 12.63 -7.58
CA HIS A 12 1.63 12.69 -6.13
C HIS A 12 1.83 14.12 -5.60
N LEU A 13 2.79 14.87 -6.16
CA LEU A 13 3.02 16.28 -5.80
C LEU A 13 1.77 17.14 -5.93
N ALA A 14 0.94 16.90 -6.96
CA ALA A 14 -0.28 17.66 -7.18
C ALA A 14 -1.32 17.51 -6.04
N TYR A 15 -1.19 16.48 -5.20
CA TYR A 15 -2.03 16.26 -4.02
C TYR A 15 -1.41 16.77 -2.70
N GLN A 16 -0.26 17.44 -2.76
CA GLN A 16 0.46 17.94 -1.59
C GLN A 16 0.42 19.48 -1.55
N PRO A 17 -0.50 20.09 -0.78
CA PRO A 17 -0.62 21.54 -0.69
C PRO A 17 0.66 22.17 -0.12
N GLY A 18 1.05 23.31 -0.69
CA GLY A 18 2.24 24.05 -0.26
C GLY A 18 3.58 23.44 -0.69
N ARG A 19 3.58 22.29 -1.37
CA ARG A 19 4.79 21.68 -1.95
C ARG A 19 4.99 22.14 -3.40
N ASN A 20 6.23 22.38 -3.78
CA ASN A 20 6.62 22.75 -5.15
C ASN A 20 7.72 21.85 -5.73
N ARG A 21 8.11 20.83 -4.98
CA ARG A 21 9.14 19.86 -5.35
C ARG A 21 8.65 18.46 -5.02
N PRO A 22 8.76 17.48 -5.95
CA PRO A 22 8.40 16.09 -5.67
C PRO A 22 9.29 15.53 -4.56
N ASP A 23 8.68 14.77 -3.66
CA ASP A 23 9.38 14.05 -2.61
C ASP A 23 9.86 12.68 -3.11
N TYR A 24 10.97 12.22 -2.57
CA TYR A 24 11.40 10.84 -2.75
C TYR A 24 10.53 9.91 -1.89
N CYS A 25 9.84 9.00 -2.55
CA CYS A 25 9.15 7.90 -1.87
C CYS A 25 10.11 6.73 -1.72
N GLY A 26 10.52 6.42 -0.49
CA GLY A 26 11.41 5.29 -0.18
C GLY A 26 10.76 3.90 -0.25
N ILE A 27 9.48 3.82 -0.62
CA ILE A 27 8.73 2.56 -0.73
C ILE A 27 8.80 2.05 -2.17
N TYR A 28 9.08 0.76 -2.33
CA TYR A 28 9.31 0.11 -3.63
C TYR A 28 7.99 -0.25 -4.34
N HIS A 29 7.15 0.77 -4.65
CA HIS A 29 5.87 0.54 -5.33
C HIS A 29 6.05 -0.15 -6.69
N ALA A 30 7.03 0.31 -7.49
CA ALA A 30 7.27 -0.25 -8.81
C ALA A 30 7.60 -1.75 -8.73
N ASP A 31 8.46 -2.15 -7.81
CA ASP A 31 8.90 -3.54 -7.64
C ASP A 31 7.74 -4.42 -7.18
N VAL A 32 7.06 -4.01 -6.10
CA VAL A 32 5.97 -4.80 -5.49
C VAL A 32 4.79 -4.96 -6.44
N VAL A 33 4.36 -3.88 -7.10
CA VAL A 33 3.19 -3.94 -7.99
C VAL A 33 3.53 -4.69 -9.27
N THR A 34 4.75 -4.54 -9.82
CA THR A 34 5.19 -5.33 -10.99
C THR A 34 5.27 -6.82 -10.66
N GLY A 35 5.77 -7.18 -9.48
CA GLY A 35 5.74 -8.58 -9.02
C GLY A 35 4.32 -9.13 -8.91
N THR A 36 3.36 -8.32 -8.47
CA THR A 36 1.94 -8.69 -8.41
C THR A 36 1.34 -8.92 -9.81
N TYR A 37 1.63 -8.04 -10.78
CA TYR A 37 1.23 -8.25 -12.18
C TYR A 37 1.89 -9.48 -12.79
N ALA A 38 3.19 -9.70 -12.52
CA ALA A 38 3.90 -10.89 -12.99
C ALA A 38 3.27 -12.19 -12.46
N PHE A 39 2.89 -12.23 -11.17
CA PHE A 39 2.16 -13.35 -10.60
C PHE A 39 0.86 -13.64 -11.37
N GLY A 40 0.05 -12.63 -11.63
CA GLY A 40 -1.20 -12.78 -12.39
C GLY A 40 -0.97 -13.25 -13.84
N ALA A 41 0.05 -12.69 -14.50
CA ALA A 41 0.40 -13.08 -15.87
C ALA A 41 0.90 -14.53 -15.94
N ILE A 42 1.75 -14.97 -15.00
CA ILE A 42 2.24 -16.36 -14.90
C ILE A 42 1.07 -17.32 -14.67
N ALA A 43 0.19 -17.01 -13.69
CA ALA A 43 -0.97 -17.86 -13.42
C ALA A 43 -1.89 -18.00 -14.65
N SER A 44 -2.12 -16.89 -15.37
CA SER A 44 -2.91 -16.88 -16.61
C SER A 44 -2.25 -17.70 -17.72
N ALA A 45 -0.93 -17.59 -17.88
CA ALA A 45 -0.17 -18.37 -18.86
C ALA A 45 -0.18 -19.87 -18.56
N LEU A 46 -0.06 -20.25 -17.28
CA LEU A 46 -0.17 -21.64 -16.84
C LEU A 46 -1.56 -22.21 -17.11
N TYR A 47 -2.60 -21.43 -16.83
CA TYR A 47 -3.98 -21.83 -17.16
C TYR A 47 -4.18 -21.99 -18.67
N GLN A 48 -3.70 -21.05 -19.49
CA GLN A 48 -3.76 -21.17 -20.94
C GLN A 48 -3.02 -22.41 -21.44
N ARG A 49 -1.86 -22.74 -20.87
CA ARG A 49 -1.07 -23.92 -21.21
C ARG A 49 -1.87 -25.23 -21.00
N THR A 50 -2.77 -25.30 -20.01
CA THR A 50 -3.60 -26.49 -19.80
C THR A 50 -4.55 -26.75 -20.97
N ALA A 51 -4.99 -25.72 -21.69
CA ALA A 51 -5.88 -25.83 -22.84
C ALA A 51 -5.12 -25.99 -24.15
N THR A 52 -3.94 -25.34 -24.30
CA THR A 52 -3.22 -25.30 -25.60
C THR A 52 -2.05 -26.26 -25.69
N GLY A 53 -1.50 -26.70 -24.54
CA GLY A 53 -0.24 -27.45 -24.46
C GLY A 53 1.02 -26.62 -24.70
N LEU A 54 0.88 -25.32 -24.99
CA LEU A 54 1.99 -24.45 -25.39
C LEU A 54 2.37 -23.51 -24.25
N GLY A 55 3.68 -23.36 -23.99
CA GLY A 55 4.25 -22.31 -23.16
C GLY A 55 4.37 -21.00 -23.92
N GLN A 56 4.65 -19.91 -23.20
CA GLN A 56 4.85 -18.58 -23.79
C GLN A 56 5.87 -17.76 -23.00
N HIS A 57 6.45 -16.78 -23.66
CA HIS A 57 7.26 -15.73 -23.00
C HIS A 57 6.33 -14.67 -22.43
N ILE A 58 6.64 -14.18 -21.22
CA ILE A 58 5.90 -13.14 -20.52
C ILE A 58 6.84 -11.97 -20.30
N ASP A 59 6.45 -10.79 -20.75
CA ASP A 59 7.12 -9.51 -20.49
C ASP A 59 6.21 -8.63 -19.65
N VAL A 60 6.75 -8.07 -18.55
CA VAL A 60 6.02 -7.18 -17.63
C VAL A 60 6.82 -5.91 -17.43
N SER A 61 6.29 -4.80 -17.91
CA SER A 61 6.93 -3.49 -17.84
C SER A 61 6.64 -2.79 -16.51
N MET A 62 7.70 -2.42 -15.78
CA MET A 62 7.58 -1.62 -14.55
C MET A 62 7.00 -0.22 -14.83
N LEU A 63 7.30 0.36 -16.00
CA LEU A 63 6.79 1.68 -16.37
C LEU A 63 5.27 1.66 -16.57
N GLU A 64 4.76 0.69 -17.30
CA GLU A 64 3.32 0.51 -17.53
C GLU A 64 2.59 0.16 -16.24
N THR A 65 3.22 -0.64 -15.39
CA THR A 65 2.72 -0.97 -14.05
C THR A 65 2.53 0.29 -13.21
N MET A 66 3.51 1.19 -13.18
CA MET A 66 3.39 2.44 -12.43
C MET A 66 2.32 3.37 -13.01
N LEU A 67 2.15 3.41 -14.35
CA LEU A 67 1.07 4.16 -14.99
C LEU A 67 -0.32 3.63 -14.58
N SER A 68 -0.46 2.34 -14.29
CA SER A 68 -1.73 1.78 -13.81
C SER A 68 -2.17 2.33 -12.45
N LEU A 69 -1.26 2.88 -11.65
CA LEU A 69 -1.58 3.54 -10.37
C LEU A 69 -2.09 4.98 -10.56
N THR A 70 -1.87 5.58 -11.72
CA THR A 70 -2.22 6.97 -12.04
C THR A 70 -3.38 7.07 -13.04
N LEU A 71 -4.38 6.19 -12.92
CA LEU A 71 -5.48 6.10 -13.90
C LEU A 71 -6.25 7.39 -14.08
N THR A 72 -6.50 8.13 -13.01
CA THR A 72 -7.23 9.41 -13.08
C THR A 72 -6.37 10.48 -13.77
N GLU A 73 -5.11 10.55 -13.43
CA GLU A 73 -4.14 11.51 -14.00
C GLU A 73 -3.89 11.17 -15.46
N LEU A 74 -3.77 9.89 -15.80
CA LEU A 74 -3.66 9.42 -17.18
C LEU A 74 -4.87 9.82 -18.02
N GLN A 75 -6.10 9.68 -17.47
CA GLN A 75 -7.31 10.12 -18.17
C GLN A 75 -7.36 11.64 -18.32
N THR A 76 -7.13 12.38 -17.24
CA THR A 76 -7.24 13.85 -17.27
C THR A 76 -6.16 14.51 -18.11
N SER A 77 -4.99 13.88 -18.28
CA SER A 77 -3.93 14.39 -19.18
C SER A 77 -4.32 14.38 -20.66
N GLN A 78 -5.31 13.58 -21.04
CA GLN A 78 -5.80 13.48 -22.42
C GLN A 78 -6.89 14.48 -22.75
N PHE A 79 -7.46 15.15 -21.76
CA PHE A 79 -8.57 16.08 -21.92
C PHE A 79 -8.19 17.49 -21.45
N LYS A 80 -8.59 18.51 -22.21
CA LYS A 80 -8.40 19.93 -21.82
C LYS A 80 -9.45 20.39 -20.81
N VAL A 81 -9.73 19.55 -19.83
CA VAL A 81 -10.70 19.84 -18.76
C VAL A 81 -9.97 19.90 -17.42
N LYS A 82 -10.30 20.92 -16.63
CA LYS A 82 -9.80 20.98 -15.26
C LYS A 82 -10.47 19.84 -14.46
N PRO A 83 -9.68 18.93 -13.85
CA PRO A 83 -10.27 17.89 -13.02
C PRO A 83 -11.05 18.54 -11.88
N PRO A 84 -12.19 17.94 -11.46
CA PRO A 84 -12.94 18.46 -10.34
C PRO A 84 -12.07 18.43 -9.06
N PRO A 85 -12.23 19.44 -8.17
CA PRO A 85 -11.51 19.43 -6.90
C PRO A 85 -11.81 18.15 -6.14
N ARG A 86 -10.78 17.54 -5.54
CA ARG A 86 -10.93 16.34 -4.71
C ARG A 86 -10.81 16.71 -3.24
N PRO A 87 -11.60 16.09 -2.37
CA PRO A 87 -11.35 16.13 -0.95
C PRO A 87 -9.93 15.65 -0.68
N MET A 88 -9.18 16.40 0.11
CA MET A 88 -7.85 15.98 0.54
C MET A 88 -8.01 15.09 1.76
N PHE A 89 -8.01 13.78 1.54
CA PHE A 89 -7.90 12.81 2.63
C PHE A 89 -6.45 12.83 3.11
N GLY A 90 -6.20 13.54 4.19
CA GLY A 90 -4.88 13.72 4.75
C GLY A 90 -4.88 13.50 6.26
N PRO A 91 -3.70 13.58 6.89
CA PRO A 91 -3.61 13.50 8.34
C PRO A 91 -4.33 14.67 8.99
N THR A 92 -5.22 14.36 9.94
CA THR A 92 -5.87 15.31 10.84
C THR A 92 -5.19 15.17 12.20
N GLU A 93 -4.65 16.27 12.73
CA GLU A 93 -3.88 16.26 13.98
C GLU A 93 -4.77 16.00 15.20
N THR A 94 -4.26 15.20 16.13
CA THR A 94 -4.84 14.98 17.47
C THR A 94 -3.86 15.44 18.54
N GLY A 95 -4.22 15.38 19.80
CA GLY A 95 -3.35 15.78 20.90
C GLY A 95 -2.04 14.99 21.01
N ASN A 96 -1.93 13.82 20.39
CA ASN A 96 -0.75 12.94 20.47
C ASN A 96 -0.44 12.14 19.19
N GLY A 97 -0.98 12.54 18.04
CA GLY A 97 -0.74 11.85 16.77
C GLY A 97 -1.64 12.35 15.65
N TYR A 98 -2.02 11.47 14.74
CA TYR A 98 -2.84 11.80 13.56
C TYR A 98 -3.89 10.73 13.30
N VAL A 99 -5.03 11.16 12.78
CA VAL A 99 -6.11 10.29 12.29
C VAL A 99 -6.46 10.62 10.85
N MET A 100 -6.81 9.60 10.09
CA MET A 100 -7.51 9.74 8.82
C MET A 100 -9.01 9.71 9.10
N ILE A 101 -9.75 10.69 8.59
CA ILE A 101 -11.22 10.76 8.71
C ILE A 101 -11.80 10.77 7.30
N THR A 102 -12.73 9.84 7.02
CA THR A 102 -13.34 9.73 5.69
C THR A 102 -14.78 10.23 5.73
N VAL A 103 -15.06 11.30 4.97
CA VAL A 103 -16.38 11.91 4.84
C VAL A 103 -16.89 11.73 3.41
N ALA A 104 -17.27 10.50 3.05
CA ALA A 104 -17.60 10.13 1.68
C ALA A 104 -19.11 10.23 1.37
N SER A 105 -19.99 10.30 2.37
CA SER A 105 -21.44 10.33 2.19
C SER A 105 -22.08 11.43 3.03
N GLU A 106 -23.33 11.78 2.68
CA GLU A 106 -24.12 12.72 3.45
C GLU A 106 -24.33 12.24 4.89
N LYS A 107 -24.57 10.96 5.07
CA LYS A 107 -24.73 10.34 6.39
C LYS A 107 -23.47 10.49 7.25
N THR A 108 -22.29 10.24 6.69
CA THR A 108 -21.03 10.36 7.44
C THR A 108 -20.68 11.82 7.73
N PHE A 109 -21.04 12.75 6.84
CA PHE A 109 -20.90 14.18 7.09
C PHE A 109 -21.76 14.64 8.26
N GLN A 110 -23.07 14.32 8.25
CA GLN A 110 -23.97 14.69 9.33
C GLN A 110 -23.54 14.10 10.68
N ALA A 111 -23.11 12.84 10.68
CA ALA A 111 -22.57 12.19 11.87
C ALA A 111 -21.32 12.93 12.39
N LEU A 112 -20.39 13.29 11.51
CA LEU A 112 -19.19 14.05 11.89
C LEU A 112 -19.56 15.41 12.48
N MET A 113 -20.49 16.14 11.87
CA MET A 113 -20.95 17.44 12.39
C MET A 113 -21.55 17.31 13.79
N GLY A 114 -22.27 16.22 14.07
CA GLY A 114 -22.75 15.89 15.41
C GLY A 114 -21.62 15.66 16.41
N VAL A 115 -20.59 14.91 16.01
CA VAL A 115 -19.44 14.57 16.87
C VAL A 115 -18.62 15.80 17.23
N ILE A 116 -18.33 16.67 16.26
CA ILE A 116 -17.53 17.88 16.49
C ILE A 116 -18.31 19.04 17.11
N GLY A 117 -19.63 18.86 17.35
CA GLY A 117 -20.48 19.89 17.96
C GLY A 117 -20.84 21.05 17.03
N CYS A 118 -20.79 20.84 15.71
CA CYS A 118 -21.09 21.85 14.70
C CYS A 118 -22.32 21.49 13.83
N PRO A 119 -23.49 21.14 14.41
CA PRO A 119 -24.65 20.69 13.63
C PRO A 119 -25.18 21.77 12.67
N ALA A 120 -24.93 23.05 12.95
CA ALA A 120 -25.31 24.15 12.05
C ALA A 120 -24.60 24.09 10.69
N TRP A 121 -23.46 23.44 10.60
CA TRP A 121 -22.70 23.28 9.34
C TRP A 121 -23.42 22.37 8.33
N ILE A 122 -24.37 21.55 8.79
CA ILE A 122 -25.17 20.70 7.90
C ILE A 122 -26.00 21.54 6.91
N SER A 123 -26.50 22.69 7.35
CA SER A 123 -27.29 23.62 6.53
C SER A 123 -26.51 24.83 6.02
N ASP A 124 -25.23 24.97 6.38
CA ASP A 124 -24.37 26.06 5.91
C ASP A 124 -24.15 25.94 4.39
N PRO A 125 -24.39 27.02 3.61
CA PRO A 125 -24.19 26.98 2.16
C PRO A 125 -22.80 26.50 1.71
N ARG A 126 -21.76 26.71 2.54
CA ARG A 126 -20.39 26.24 2.26
C ARG A 126 -20.27 24.72 2.33
N PHE A 127 -21.14 24.04 3.09
CA PHE A 127 -21.01 22.60 3.41
C PHE A 127 -22.27 21.79 3.12
N SER A 128 -23.39 22.42 2.80
CA SER A 128 -24.71 21.78 2.64
C SER A 128 -24.80 20.78 1.49
N THR A 129 -23.92 20.85 0.51
CA THR A 129 -23.84 19.89 -0.60
C THR A 129 -22.45 19.29 -0.72
N TYR A 130 -22.34 18.11 -1.30
CA TYR A 130 -21.04 17.48 -1.56
C TYR A 130 -20.12 18.36 -2.42
N ALA A 131 -20.67 19.03 -3.43
CA ALA A 131 -19.91 19.94 -4.29
C ALA A 131 -19.37 21.14 -3.51
N ALA A 132 -20.22 21.78 -2.70
CA ALA A 132 -19.82 22.91 -1.85
C ALA A 132 -18.75 22.51 -0.83
N ARG A 133 -18.90 21.33 -0.20
CA ARG A 133 -17.88 20.79 0.71
C ARG A 133 -16.51 20.59 0.03
N ARG A 134 -16.51 20.11 -1.22
CA ARG A 134 -15.25 19.92 -1.97
C ARG A 134 -14.53 21.23 -2.25
N GLU A 135 -15.26 22.29 -2.54
CA GLU A 135 -14.71 23.62 -2.76
C GLU A 135 -14.19 24.25 -1.47
N ASN A 136 -14.85 23.99 -0.35
CA ASN A 136 -14.51 24.54 0.97
C ASN A 136 -13.86 23.48 1.89
N TRP A 137 -13.19 22.46 1.29
CA TRP A 137 -12.68 21.31 2.04
C TRP A 137 -11.67 21.69 3.11
N ALA A 138 -10.77 22.63 2.81
CA ALA A 138 -9.76 23.07 3.76
C ALA A 138 -10.43 23.68 5.03
N GLU A 139 -11.40 24.58 4.84
CA GLU A 139 -12.10 25.21 5.96
C GLU A 139 -12.90 24.19 6.81
N LEU A 140 -13.53 23.21 6.15
CA LEU A 140 -14.20 22.12 6.83
C LEU A 140 -13.22 21.33 7.71
N MET A 141 -12.06 20.96 7.15
CA MET A 141 -11.07 20.15 7.85
C MET A 141 -10.35 20.94 8.95
N ASP A 142 -10.14 22.24 8.79
CA ASP A 142 -9.59 23.11 9.84
C ASP A 142 -10.50 23.08 11.10
N GLY A 143 -11.81 23.13 10.92
CA GLY A 143 -12.75 23.01 12.03
C GLY A 143 -12.78 21.60 12.65
N VAL A 144 -12.67 20.57 11.86
CA VAL A 144 -12.56 19.18 12.35
C VAL A 144 -11.26 19.03 13.15
N GLU A 145 -10.16 19.58 12.66
CA GLU A 145 -8.86 19.51 13.33
C GLU A 145 -8.83 20.34 14.63
N ALA A 146 -9.51 21.46 14.68
CA ALA A 146 -9.65 22.23 15.93
C ALA A 146 -10.34 21.42 17.05
N TRP A 147 -11.27 20.52 16.69
CA TRP A 147 -11.87 19.59 17.63
C TRP A 147 -10.92 18.43 17.97
N SER A 148 -10.32 17.78 16.97
CA SER A 148 -9.52 16.57 17.19
C SER A 148 -8.23 16.83 17.97
N ARG A 149 -7.61 17.99 17.84
CA ARG A 149 -6.43 18.41 18.63
C ARG A 149 -6.67 18.45 20.14
N GLN A 150 -7.93 18.54 20.58
CA GLN A 150 -8.29 18.52 22.00
C GLN A 150 -8.37 17.10 22.57
N LEU A 151 -8.27 16.07 21.75
CA LEU A 151 -8.43 14.68 22.10
C LEU A 151 -7.15 13.88 21.84
N THR A 152 -6.95 12.81 22.59
CA THR A 152 -5.97 11.79 22.20
C THR A 152 -6.47 11.07 20.94
N THR A 153 -5.55 10.45 20.20
CA THR A 153 -5.88 9.64 19.02
C THR A 153 -6.95 8.59 19.32
N ASP A 154 -6.81 7.86 20.43
CA ASP A 154 -7.77 6.83 20.84
C ASP A 154 -9.14 7.40 21.19
N ALA A 155 -9.19 8.53 21.91
CA ALA A 155 -10.44 9.20 22.25
C ALA A 155 -11.14 9.75 20.98
N CYS A 156 -10.38 10.30 20.05
CA CYS A 156 -10.89 10.76 18.76
C CYS A 156 -11.50 9.59 17.95
N LEU A 157 -10.77 8.47 17.83
CA LEU A 157 -11.25 7.27 17.13
C LEU A 157 -12.50 6.68 17.80
N ALA A 158 -12.54 6.64 19.14
CA ALA A 158 -13.70 6.14 19.87
C ALA A 158 -14.95 7.00 19.61
N ALA A 159 -14.82 8.33 19.61
CA ALA A 159 -15.92 9.25 19.34
C ALA A 159 -16.43 9.11 17.88
N LEU A 160 -15.51 9.06 16.91
CA LEU A 160 -15.85 8.88 15.49
C LEU A 160 -16.48 7.52 15.23
N GLY A 161 -15.92 6.45 15.81
CA GLY A 161 -16.44 5.08 15.67
C GLY A 161 -17.84 4.91 16.26
N ALA A 162 -18.12 5.49 17.43
CA ALA A 162 -19.45 5.49 18.04
C ALA A 162 -20.52 6.16 17.17
N ALA A 163 -20.12 7.15 16.38
CA ALA A 163 -21.00 7.83 15.43
C ALA A 163 -21.04 7.19 14.04
N GLY A 164 -20.29 6.12 13.81
CA GLY A 164 -20.19 5.45 12.52
C GLY A 164 -19.46 6.27 11.45
N VAL A 165 -18.53 7.14 11.84
CA VAL A 165 -17.65 7.89 10.93
C VAL A 165 -16.38 7.06 10.69
N PRO A 166 -16.13 6.61 9.44
CA PRO A 166 -14.94 5.82 9.14
C PRO A 166 -13.66 6.61 9.42
N SER A 167 -12.80 6.06 10.24
CA SER A 167 -11.56 6.69 10.67
C SER A 167 -10.51 5.65 11.04
N ALA A 168 -9.23 6.02 10.96
CA ALA A 168 -8.11 5.19 11.36
C ALA A 168 -6.95 6.05 11.89
N ALA A 169 -6.17 5.52 12.84
CA ALA A 169 -4.93 6.15 13.25
C ALA A 169 -3.85 6.03 12.16
N TYR A 170 -3.00 7.04 12.04
CA TYR A 170 -1.72 6.87 11.36
C TYR A 170 -0.79 6.08 12.27
N ARG A 171 -0.34 4.94 11.79
CA ARG A 171 0.49 3.98 12.54
C ARG A 171 1.85 3.81 11.90
N THR A 172 2.83 3.54 12.71
CA THR A 172 4.11 2.98 12.26
C THR A 172 3.91 1.54 11.77
N VAL A 173 4.86 1.01 11.01
CA VAL A 173 4.82 -0.40 10.57
C VAL A 173 4.82 -1.34 11.78
N ALA A 174 5.59 -1.03 12.83
CA ALA A 174 5.63 -1.83 14.06
C ALA A 174 4.27 -1.89 14.77
N GLU A 175 3.58 -0.77 14.89
CA GLU A 175 2.22 -0.72 15.45
C GLU A 175 1.20 -1.45 14.56
N ALA A 176 1.33 -1.34 13.24
CA ALA A 176 0.49 -2.09 12.31
C ALA A 176 0.70 -3.61 12.45
N MET A 177 1.95 -4.08 12.60
CA MET A 177 2.26 -5.50 12.82
C MET A 177 1.63 -6.05 14.11
N ALA A 178 1.43 -5.23 15.12
CA ALA A 178 0.77 -5.59 16.38
C ALA A 178 -0.77 -5.57 16.32
N ASP A 179 -1.38 -5.26 15.16
CA ASP A 179 -2.83 -5.18 15.02
C ASP A 179 -3.50 -6.54 15.27
N PRO A 180 -4.50 -6.62 16.18
CA PRO A 180 -5.21 -7.86 16.47
C PRO A 180 -5.86 -8.51 15.24
N GLN A 181 -6.28 -7.72 14.25
CA GLN A 181 -6.83 -8.24 12.99
C GLN A 181 -5.76 -8.97 12.17
N LEU A 182 -4.53 -8.48 12.13
CA LEU A 182 -3.42 -9.16 11.45
C LEU A 182 -3.03 -10.45 12.18
N ALA A 183 -3.06 -10.44 13.52
CA ALA A 183 -2.86 -11.64 14.32
C ALA A 183 -3.98 -12.68 14.07
N HIS A 184 -5.25 -12.27 14.09
CA HIS A 184 -6.40 -13.14 13.75
C HIS A 184 -6.28 -13.72 12.34
N ARG A 185 -5.80 -12.92 11.39
CA ARG A 185 -5.56 -13.36 10.01
C ARG A 185 -4.30 -14.22 9.85
N GLN A 186 -3.51 -14.40 10.90
CA GLN A 186 -2.20 -15.07 10.79
C GLN A 186 -1.37 -14.47 9.64
N ALA A 187 -1.29 -13.14 9.60
CA ALA A 187 -0.69 -12.41 8.49
C ALA A 187 0.82 -12.58 8.39
N PHE A 188 1.47 -13.08 9.43
CA PHE A 188 2.92 -13.26 9.49
C PHE A 188 3.29 -14.71 9.76
N SER A 189 4.40 -15.15 9.19
CA SER A 189 5.09 -16.40 9.48
C SER A 189 6.48 -16.15 9.98
N SER A 190 6.97 -17.00 10.90
CA SER A 190 8.35 -16.97 11.35
C SER A 190 9.22 -17.75 10.38
N VAL A 191 10.28 -17.12 9.92
CA VAL A 191 11.30 -17.71 9.04
C VAL A 191 12.65 -17.70 9.76
N GLN A 192 13.45 -18.74 9.54
CA GLN A 192 14.79 -18.90 10.11
C GLN A 192 15.85 -18.72 9.05
N ASP A 193 16.88 -17.94 9.34
CA ASP A 193 18.13 -17.85 8.58
C ASP A 193 19.36 -17.99 9.50
N GLU A 194 20.55 -17.76 8.96
CA GLU A 194 21.80 -17.79 9.74
C GLU A 194 21.87 -16.71 10.83
N GLY A 195 21.17 -15.60 10.66
CA GLY A 195 21.11 -14.49 11.62
C GLY A 195 20.09 -14.67 12.73
N GLY A 196 19.19 -15.64 12.61
CA GLY A 196 18.15 -15.93 13.59
C GLY A 196 16.75 -16.04 13.01
N SER A 197 15.74 -15.84 13.87
CA SER A 197 14.33 -15.91 13.49
C SER A 197 13.75 -14.52 13.29
N PHE A 198 12.99 -14.32 12.23
CA PHE A 198 12.27 -13.07 11.93
C PHE A 198 10.91 -13.35 11.31
N GLN A 199 10.03 -12.36 11.31
CA GLN A 199 8.70 -12.48 10.71
C GLN A 199 8.68 -11.95 9.29
N VAL A 200 8.03 -12.70 8.39
CA VAL A 200 7.72 -12.29 7.03
C VAL A 200 6.22 -12.21 6.83
N LEU A 201 5.77 -11.28 5.99
CA LEU A 201 4.38 -11.15 5.62
C LEU A 201 3.99 -12.32 4.70
N ASN A 202 2.90 -13.00 5.05
CA ASN A 202 2.28 -14.00 4.19
C ASN A 202 1.58 -13.33 3.01
N VAL A 203 1.28 -14.11 1.95
CA VAL A 203 0.44 -13.59 0.87
C VAL A 203 -0.91 -13.10 1.41
N PRO A 204 -1.47 -11.99 0.90
CA PRO A 204 -2.66 -11.35 1.47
C PRO A 204 -3.98 -12.07 1.15
N PHE A 205 -3.91 -13.28 0.58
CA PHE A 205 -5.06 -14.13 0.30
C PHE A 205 -4.92 -15.50 0.95
N ARG A 206 -6.03 -16.20 1.14
CA ARG A 206 -6.09 -17.55 1.69
C ARG A 206 -6.85 -18.45 0.72
N MET A 207 -6.37 -19.65 0.54
CA MET A 207 -7.01 -20.68 -0.26
C MET A 207 -7.46 -21.82 0.66
N SER A 208 -8.74 -22.22 0.58
CA SER A 208 -9.26 -23.29 1.42
C SER A 208 -8.71 -24.68 1.05
N GLY A 209 -8.20 -24.83 -0.16
CA GLY A 209 -7.67 -26.10 -0.70
C GLY A 209 -6.15 -26.13 -0.84
N ALA A 210 -5.42 -25.11 -0.39
CA ALA A 210 -3.96 -25.07 -0.50
C ALA A 210 -3.33 -24.28 0.65
N ASP A 211 -2.16 -24.72 1.10
CA ASP A 211 -1.32 -23.93 2.00
C ASP A 211 -0.59 -22.85 1.21
N THR A 212 -0.68 -21.60 1.69
CA THR A 212 -0.05 -20.42 1.09
C THR A 212 1.02 -19.81 2.00
N ALA A 213 1.40 -20.49 3.07
CA ALA A 213 2.47 -20.04 3.95
C ALA A 213 3.85 -20.12 3.24
N PRO A 214 4.77 -19.19 3.51
CA PRO A 214 6.14 -19.27 2.99
C PRO A 214 6.89 -20.45 3.60
N ALA A 215 7.96 -20.89 2.94
CA ALA A 215 8.89 -21.86 3.50
C ALA A 215 9.44 -21.37 4.84
N ARG A 216 9.70 -22.30 5.78
CA ARG A 216 10.16 -21.97 7.14
C ARG A 216 11.63 -21.60 7.24
N GLY A 217 12.40 -21.81 6.20
CA GLY A 217 13.83 -21.51 6.15
C GLY A 217 14.22 -20.82 4.85
N MET A 218 15.27 -20.07 4.90
CA MET A 218 15.93 -19.51 3.72
C MET A 218 17.06 -20.44 3.28
N ALA A 219 17.09 -20.77 2.00
CA ALA A 219 18.14 -21.58 1.43
C ALA A 219 19.49 -20.83 1.47
N VAL A 220 20.56 -21.52 1.84
CA VAL A 220 21.91 -20.97 1.71
C VAL A 220 22.37 -21.05 0.25
N LEU A 221 23.39 -20.25 -0.08
CA LEU A 221 23.94 -20.21 -1.45
C LEU A 221 24.39 -21.61 -1.92
N GLY A 222 23.77 -22.08 -3.01
CA GLY A 222 24.10 -23.37 -3.62
C GLY A 222 23.42 -24.59 -3.00
N GLU A 223 22.62 -24.46 -1.96
CA GLU A 223 21.99 -25.58 -1.23
C GLU A 223 21.25 -26.56 -2.16
N HIS A 224 20.56 -26.09 -3.18
CA HIS A 224 19.80 -26.93 -4.10
C HIS A 224 20.52 -27.23 -5.43
N THR A 225 21.74 -26.73 -5.62
CA THR A 225 22.44 -26.84 -6.92
C THR A 225 22.66 -28.28 -7.36
N ASP A 226 23.15 -29.13 -6.45
CA ASP A 226 23.41 -30.52 -6.78
C ASP A 226 22.16 -31.33 -7.03
N ALA A 227 21.09 -31.10 -6.25
CA ALA A 227 19.81 -31.76 -6.44
C ALA A 227 19.18 -31.39 -7.80
N LEU A 228 19.23 -30.10 -8.16
CA LEU A 228 18.72 -29.64 -9.46
C LEU A 228 19.52 -30.19 -10.64
N ARG A 229 20.84 -30.28 -10.51
CA ARG A 229 21.71 -30.89 -11.55
C ARG A 229 21.40 -32.36 -11.75
N GLU A 230 21.21 -33.10 -10.66
CA GLU A 230 20.83 -34.50 -10.72
C GLU A 230 19.49 -34.69 -11.41
N GLU A 231 18.47 -33.85 -11.08
CA GLU A 231 17.14 -33.87 -11.69
C GLU A 231 17.17 -33.67 -13.20
N ILE A 232 18.05 -32.79 -13.71
CA ILE A 232 18.19 -32.53 -15.16
C ILE A 232 19.29 -33.35 -15.84
N GLY A 233 19.86 -34.33 -15.15
CA GLY A 233 20.87 -35.26 -15.69
C GLY A 233 22.25 -34.64 -15.92
N LEU A 234 22.59 -33.54 -15.26
CA LEU A 234 23.93 -32.95 -15.29
C LEU A 234 24.82 -33.54 -14.19
N ALA A 235 26.09 -33.77 -14.52
CA ALA A 235 27.07 -34.21 -13.54
C ALA A 235 27.28 -33.17 -12.43
N ARG A 236 27.57 -33.64 -11.21
CA ARG A 236 28.00 -32.76 -10.12
C ARG A 236 29.33 -32.10 -10.50
N ASP A 237 29.48 -30.79 -10.22
CA ASP A 237 30.78 -30.14 -10.34
C ASP A 237 31.75 -30.73 -9.32
N ALA A 238 33.04 -30.83 -9.71
CA ALA A 238 34.08 -31.09 -8.74
C ALA A 238 34.06 -30.00 -7.64
N PRO A 239 34.28 -30.35 -6.35
CA PRO A 239 34.23 -29.37 -5.28
C PRO A 239 35.19 -28.21 -5.61
N VAL A 240 34.66 -27.00 -5.68
CA VAL A 240 35.48 -25.78 -5.83
C VAL A 240 36.35 -25.67 -4.58
N SER A 241 37.63 -25.85 -4.73
CA SER A 241 38.58 -25.62 -3.63
C SER A 241 38.36 -24.18 -3.12
N PRO A 242 38.24 -23.94 -1.80
CA PRO A 242 38.05 -22.59 -1.28
C PRO A 242 39.25 -21.73 -1.75
N GLY A 243 38.96 -20.83 -2.69
CA GLY A 243 39.96 -19.89 -3.20
C GLY A 243 40.49 -19.07 -2.03
N LYS A 244 41.81 -18.99 -1.91
CA LYS A 244 42.49 -18.11 -0.98
C LYS A 244 41.88 -16.71 -1.13
N THR A 245 41.23 -16.23 -0.08
CA THR A 245 40.83 -14.82 0.04
C THR A 245 42.09 -13.97 -0.24
N ALA A 246 42.06 -13.26 -1.38
CA ALA A 246 43.06 -12.24 -1.64
C ALA A 246 42.91 -11.17 -0.58
N ALA A 247 43.91 -11.06 0.30
CA ALA A 247 44.04 -9.93 1.21
C ALA A 247 44.23 -8.67 0.34
N THR A 248 43.22 -7.84 0.31
CA THR A 248 43.30 -6.48 -0.24
C THR A 248 43.90 -5.55 0.78
N HIS A 249 45.00 -4.94 0.40
CA HIS A 249 45.63 -3.79 1.05
C HIS A 249 44.75 -2.55 0.94
#